data_9a343a3731813e4dadf3b638fdcb0d12
#
_entry.id   9a343a3731813e4dadf3b638fdcb0d12
#
_cell.length_a   1.000
_cell.length_b   1.000
_cell.length_c   1.000
_cell.angle_alpha   90.00
_cell.angle_beta   90.00
_cell.angle_gamma   90.00
#
_symmetry.space_group_name_H-M   'P 1'
#
loop_
_entity.id
_entity.type
_entity.pdbx_description
1 polymer ?
#
loop_
_entity_poly.entity_id
_entity_poly.type
_entity_poly.pdbx_seq_one_letter_code
_entity_poly.pdbx_strand_id
1 'polypeptide(L)'
;QAILKAFDTPTIWLRLLHYPPRPPQSPDDLYGSAPHRDFGCLTLLAQDDVGGLQVQTPSGDWLDVPPVEGALIVNVGDMLHRMSNGRLISTPHRVINATRGERYSVPFFFDPHVATEIAPLAGTGAPKFEPLIFGDFLRSELEAGYDAHQDSDA
;
A
#
# COMPACT_ATOMS: atom_id res chain seq x y z
N GLN A 1 10.46 18.79 -12.04
CA GLN A 1 11.35 19.33 -10.98
C GLN A 1 10.65 19.50 -9.63
N ALA A 2 9.35 19.92 -9.59
CA ALA A 2 8.64 20.13 -8.31
C ALA A 2 8.48 18.83 -7.51
N ILE A 3 8.14 17.73 -8.15
CA ILE A 3 7.97 16.44 -7.47
C ILE A 3 9.27 15.95 -6.82
N LEU A 4 10.43 16.18 -7.46
CA LEU A 4 11.71 15.70 -6.93
C LEU A 4 12.08 16.35 -5.60
N LYS A 5 11.72 17.62 -5.40
CA LYS A 5 11.96 18.31 -4.12
C LYS A 5 11.23 17.67 -2.94
N ALA A 6 10.07 17.09 -3.18
CA ALA A 6 9.32 16.39 -2.16
C ALA A 6 10.07 15.16 -1.60
N PHE A 7 11.06 14.67 -2.36
CA PHE A 7 11.86 13.48 -2.03
C PHE A 7 13.35 13.80 -1.74
N ASP A 8 13.72 15.06 -1.55
CA ASP A 8 15.11 15.42 -1.16
C ASP A 8 15.49 14.78 0.19
N THR A 9 14.53 14.68 1.11
CA THR A 9 14.62 13.91 2.36
C THR A 9 13.36 13.06 2.49
N PRO A 10 13.33 11.90 1.84
CA PRO A 10 12.10 11.08 1.80
C PRO A 10 11.79 10.44 3.16
N THR A 11 10.53 10.18 3.39
CA THR A 11 10.07 9.27 4.44
C THR A 11 10.14 7.86 3.88
N ILE A 12 10.90 7.00 4.52
CA ILE A 12 11.08 5.61 4.07
C ILE A 12 10.78 4.62 5.18
N TRP A 13 10.16 3.50 4.80
CA TRP A 13 9.86 2.40 5.71
C TRP A 13 10.21 1.10 5.01
N LEU A 14 10.96 0.24 5.72
CA LEU A 14 11.20 -1.14 5.31
C LEU A 14 10.54 -2.04 6.36
N ARG A 15 9.66 -2.93 5.90
CA ARG A 15 9.05 -3.94 6.77
C ARG A 15 9.52 -5.33 6.36
N LEU A 16 9.69 -6.20 7.34
CA LEU A 16 9.90 -7.63 7.13
C LEU A 16 8.63 -8.32 7.61
N LEU A 17 7.88 -8.90 6.69
CA LEU A 17 6.59 -9.51 6.97
C LEU A 17 6.68 -11.03 6.86
N HIS A 18 6.21 -11.70 7.89
CA HIS A 18 6.06 -13.13 7.96
C HIS A 18 4.58 -13.49 8.10
N TYR A 19 4.12 -14.37 7.27
CA TYR A 19 2.76 -14.88 7.26
C TYR A 19 2.81 -16.37 7.55
N PRO A 20 2.41 -16.82 8.76
CA PRO A 20 2.38 -18.24 9.09
C PRO A 20 1.36 -18.99 8.23
N PRO A 21 1.48 -20.32 8.14
CA PRO A 21 0.51 -21.14 7.44
C PRO A 21 -0.91 -20.88 7.95
N ARG A 22 -1.88 -20.79 7.03
CA ARG A 22 -3.29 -20.66 7.40
C ARG A 22 -3.74 -21.89 8.17
N PRO A 23 -4.31 -21.74 9.40
CA PRO A 23 -4.81 -22.88 10.14
C PRO A 23 -5.90 -23.63 9.35
N PRO A 24 -5.99 -24.96 9.45
CA PRO A 24 -7.11 -25.73 8.91
C PRO A 24 -8.45 -25.18 9.44
N GLN A 25 -9.47 -25.09 8.59
CA GLN A 25 -10.82 -24.62 8.96
C GLN A 25 -10.91 -23.11 9.30
N SER A 26 -9.91 -22.31 8.90
CA SER A 26 -10.00 -20.86 9.03
C SER A 26 -11.14 -20.28 8.21
N PRO A 27 -11.80 -19.20 8.68
CA PRO A 27 -12.77 -18.46 7.89
C PRO A 27 -12.20 -17.98 6.57
N ASP A 28 -13.03 -17.84 5.52
CA ASP A 28 -12.57 -17.40 4.20
C ASP A 28 -12.02 -15.97 4.19
N ASP A 29 -12.44 -15.16 5.14
CA ASP A 29 -12.01 -13.79 5.38
C ASP A 29 -10.79 -13.65 6.31
N LEU A 30 -10.15 -14.75 6.67
CA LEU A 30 -8.85 -14.70 7.36
C LEU A 30 -7.74 -14.35 6.35
N TYR A 31 -7.39 -13.08 6.31
CA TYR A 31 -6.34 -12.56 5.45
C TYR A 31 -4.97 -12.58 6.14
N GLY A 32 -3.92 -12.79 5.35
CA GLY A 32 -2.55 -12.45 5.79
C GLY A 32 -2.36 -10.94 5.88
N SER A 33 -2.99 -10.21 4.94
CA SER A 33 -3.18 -8.75 4.99
C SER A 33 -4.54 -8.43 4.41
N ALA A 34 -5.40 -7.78 5.18
CA ALA A 34 -6.74 -7.39 4.75
C ALA A 34 -6.69 -6.44 3.53
N PRO A 35 -7.77 -6.35 2.74
CA PRO A 35 -7.85 -5.40 1.63
C PRO A 35 -7.55 -3.96 2.08
N HIS A 36 -6.57 -3.32 1.45
CA HIS A 36 -6.15 -1.96 1.75
C HIS A 36 -5.50 -1.29 0.53
N ARG A 37 -5.20 -0.01 0.68
CA ARG A 37 -4.35 0.77 -0.22
C ARG A 37 -3.17 1.29 0.56
N ASP A 38 -2.04 1.52 -0.11
CA ASP A 38 -0.89 2.14 0.53
C ASP A 38 -1.10 3.66 0.65
N PHE A 39 -0.76 4.20 1.80
CA PHE A 39 -0.97 5.62 2.12
C PHE A 39 -0.05 6.56 1.36
N GLY A 40 1.16 6.10 1.02
CA GLY A 40 2.23 6.93 0.50
C GLY A 40 2.24 7.11 -1.02
N CYS A 41 3.43 7.23 -1.60
CA CYS A 41 3.61 7.41 -3.03
C CYS A 41 3.88 6.11 -3.77
N LEU A 42 4.93 5.39 -3.39
CA LEU A 42 5.35 4.17 -4.06
C LEU A 42 5.71 3.09 -3.04
N THR A 43 5.30 1.88 -3.35
CA THR A 43 5.75 0.67 -2.66
C THR A 43 6.52 -0.22 -3.62
N LEU A 44 7.71 -0.64 -3.21
CA LEU A 44 8.50 -1.65 -3.89
C LEU A 44 8.44 -2.92 -3.04
N LEU A 45 7.84 -3.97 -3.56
CA LEU A 45 7.62 -5.21 -2.82
C LEU A 45 8.49 -6.33 -3.38
N ALA A 46 9.39 -6.85 -2.54
CA ALA A 46 9.96 -8.18 -2.73
C ALA A 46 9.07 -9.22 -2.06
N GLN A 47 8.87 -10.36 -2.70
CA GLN A 47 8.15 -11.50 -2.14
C GLN A 47 8.87 -12.80 -2.48
N ASP A 48 8.63 -13.82 -1.65
CA ASP A 48 9.06 -15.19 -1.93
C ASP A 48 8.24 -15.82 -3.08
N ASP A 49 8.46 -17.11 -3.33
CA ASP A 49 7.80 -17.88 -4.38
C ASP A 49 6.43 -18.48 -3.96
N VAL A 50 5.96 -18.20 -2.76
CA VAL A 50 4.72 -18.77 -2.21
C VAL A 50 3.46 -18.15 -2.84
N GLY A 51 3.49 -16.86 -3.18
CA GLY A 51 2.35 -16.16 -3.77
C GLY A 51 1.36 -15.63 -2.74
N GLY A 52 0.07 -15.54 -3.12
CA GLY A 52 -1.02 -15.07 -2.25
C GLY A 52 -1.29 -13.56 -2.28
N LEU A 53 -0.46 -12.77 -2.96
CA LEU A 53 -0.78 -11.36 -3.22
C LEU A 53 -1.87 -11.28 -4.29
N GLN A 54 -2.88 -10.48 -4.03
CA GLN A 54 -3.95 -10.16 -4.99
C GLN A 54 -4.14 -8.65 -5.11
N VAL A 55 -4.49 -8.21 -6.32
CA VAL A 55 -4.85 -6.82 -6.62
C VAL A 55 -6.28 -6.75 -7.13
N GLN A 56 -6.97 -5.66 -6.83
CA GLN A 56 -8.35 -5.48 -7.28
C GLN A 56 -8.39 -4.71 -8.59
N THR A 57 -9.12 -5.25 -9.57
CA THR A 57 -9.40 -4.56 -10.83
C THR A 57 -10.40 -3.42 -10.65
N PRO A 58 -10.51 -2.51 -11.63
CA PRO A 58 -11.58 -1.50 -11.62
C PRO A 58 -13.01 -2.07 -11.63
N SER A 59 -13.20 -3.31 -12.11
CA SER A 59 -14.48 -4.03 -12.05
C SER A 59 -14.79 -4.62 -10.68
N GLY A 60 -13.83 -4.61 -9.75
CA GLY A 60 -13.98 -5.15 -8.41
C GLY A 60 -13.47 -6.58 -8.23
N ASP A 61 -13.01 -7.22 -9.32
CA ASP A 61 -12.48 -8.58 -9.28
C ASP A 61 -11.08 -8.62 -8.67
N TRP A 62 -10.75 -9.70 -7.97
CA TRP A 62 -9.42 -9.92 -7.43
C TRP A 62 -8.58 -10.79 -8.36
N LEU A 63 -7.40 -10.32 -8.70
CA LEU A 63 -6.43 -11.01 -9.54
C LEU A 63 -5.20 -11.38 -8.72
N ASP A 64 -4.73 -12.62 -8.89
CA ASP A 64 -3.46 -13.06 -8.33
C ASP A 64 -2.28 -12.34 -9.00
N VAL A 65 -1.29 -11.98 -8.19
CA VAL A 65 0.00 -11.46 -8.65
C VAL A 65 1.06 -12.53 -8.38
N PRO A 66 1.35 -13.38 -9.37
CA PRO A 66 2.30 -14.48 -9.18
C PRO A 66 3.71 -13.92 -8.93
N PRO A 67 4.51 -14.59 -8.09
CA PRO A 67 5.91 -14.25 -7.92
C PRO A 67 6.68 -14.43 -9.24
N VAL A 68 7.62 -13.52 -9.48
CA VAL A 68 8.58 -13.63 -10.60
C VAL A 68 9.98 -13.50 -10.01
N GLU A 69 10.82 -14.49 -10.22
CA GLU A 69 12.18 -14.51 -9.70
C GLU A 69 12.98 -13.27 -10.13
N GLY A 70 13.64 -12.63 -9.17
CA GLY A 70 14.45 -11.43 -9.41
C GLY A 70 13.66 -10.15 -9.69
N ALA A 71 12.31 -10.18 -9.66
CA ALA A 71 11.48 -9.02 -9.86
C ALA A 71 11.01 -8.38 -8.54
N LEU A 72 10.79 -7.08 -8.59
CA LEU A 72 10.04 -6.34 -7.57
C LEU A 72 8.68 -5.95 -8.14
N ILE A 73 7.66 -6.05 -7.31
CA ILE A 73 6.36 -5.47 -7.62
C ILE A 73 6.39 -4.00 -7.20
N VAL A 74 5.91 -3.12 -8.08
CA VAL A 74 5.80 -1.68 -7.79
C VAL A 74 4.34 -1.28 -7.86
N ASN A 75 3.81 -0.74 -6.78
CA ASN A 75 2.46 -0.19 -6.75
C ASN A 75 2.43 1.28 -6.33
N VAL A 76 1.42 1.96 -6.82
CA VAL A 76 1.13 3.36 -6.53
C VAL A 76 0.30 3.44 -5.26
N GLY A 77 0.68 4.35 -4.36
CA GLY A 77 -0.10 4.68 -3.18
C GLY A 77 -0.97 5.93 -3.37
N ASP A 78 -1.73 6.28 -2.34
CA ASP A 78 -2.76 7.33 -2.38
C ASP A 78 -2.18 8.73 -2.62
N MET A 79 -0.97 9.01 -2.12
CA MET A 79 -0.35 10.32 -2.34
C MET A 79 0.02 10.52 -3.81
N LEU A 80 0.62 9.52 -4.46
CA LEU A 80 0.94 9.63 -5.88
C LEU A 80 -0.32 9.62 -6.77
N HIS A 81 -1.37 8.91 -6.36
CA HIS A 81 -2.69 9.00 -6.98
C HIS A 81 -3.22 10.44 -6.97
N ARG A 82 -3.19 11.11 -5.82
CA ARG A 82 -3.61 12.50 -5.66
C ARG A 82 -2.72 13.47 -6.47
N MET A 83 -1.40 13.34 -6.37
CA MET A 83 -0.45 14.16 -7.11
C MET A 83 -0.61 14.01 -8.62
N SER A 84 -0.93 12.82 -9.12
CA SER A 84 -1.22 12.58 -10.52
C SER A 84 -2.61 13.05 -10.98
N ASN A 85 -3.39 13.64 -10.06
CA ASN A 85 -4.78 14.03 -10.29
C ASN A 85 -5.69 12.85 -10.71
N GLY A 86 -5.42 11.66 -10.14
CA GLY A 86 -6.16 10.42 -10.41
C GLY A 86 -5.77 9.70 -11.70
N ARG A 87 -4.67 10.10 -12.36
CA ARG A 87 -4.19 9.42 -13.57
C ARG A 87 -3.48 8.11 -13.26
N LEU A 88 -2.73 8.07 -12.16
CA LEU A 88 -2.18 6.85 -11.59
C LEU A 88 -3.16 6.34 -10.53
N ILE A 89 -3.42 5.06 -10.52
CA ILE A 89 -4.43 4.47 -9.63
C ILE A 89 -3.72 3.85 -8.43
N SER A 90 -4.13 4.26 -7.22
CA SER A 90 -3.81 3.53 -6.01
C SER A 90 -4.68 2.27 -5.98
N THR A 91 -4.05 1.11 -6.21
CA THR A 91 -4.77 -0.15 -6.41
C THR A 91 -5.01 -0.84 -5.08
N PRO A 92 -6.27 -1.18 -4.71
CA PRO A 92 -6.52 -2.03 -3.57
C PRO A 92 -5.83 -3.37 -3.73
N HIS A 93 -5.20 -3.84 -2.67
CA HIS A 93 -4.54 -5.15 -2.66
C HIS A 93 -4.70 -5.84 -1.32
N ARG A 94 -4.48 -7.15 -1.31
CA ARG A 94 -4.60 -8.00 -0.14
C ARG A 94 -3.67 -9.19 -0.23
N VAL A 95 -3.45 -9.86 0.90
CA VAL A 95 -2.74 -11.14 0.94
C VAL A 95 -3.66 -12.21 1.48
N ILE A 96 -3.86 -13.25 0.69
CA ILE A 96 -4.53 -14.47 1.11
C ILE A 96 -3.45 -15.51 1.40
N ASN A 97 -3.34 -15.92 2.62
CA ASN A 97 -2.43 -16.99 3.00
C ASN A 97 -3.08 -18.35 2.70
N ALA A 98 -3.21 -18.66 1.40
CA ALA A 98 -3.91 -19.85 0.92
C ALA A 98 -3.07 -21.13 0.99
N THR A 99 -1.76 -21.01 1.22
CA THR A 99 -0.83 -22.15 1.22
C THR A 99 -0.61 -22.69 2.63
N ARG A 100 -0.16 -23.94 2.71
CA ARG A 100 0.26 -24.54 3.98
C ARG A 100 1.69 -24.17 4.39
N GLY A 101 2.35 -23.31 3.61
CA GLY A 101 3.72 -22.88 3.80
C GLY A 101 3.85 -21.51 4.47
N GLU A 102 5.00 -21.27 5.03
CA GLU A 102 5.43 -19.95 5.50
C GLU A 102 5.60 -19.02 4.31
N ARG A 103 5.11 -17.77 4.39
CA ARG A 103 5.29 -16.75 3.36
C ARG A 103 6.03 -15.55 3.94
N TYR A 104 6.95 -15.02 3.16
CA TYR A 104 7.72 -13.83 3.52
C TYR A 104 7.59 -12.76 2.45
N SER A 105 7.53 -11.51 2.87
CA SER A 105 7.61 -10.36 1.96
C SER A 105 8.29 -9.17 2.61
N VAL A 106 8.87 -8.32 1.76
CA VAL A 106 9.63 -7.14 2.19
C VAL A 106 9.11 -5.93 1.40
N PRO A 107 8.09 -5.24 1.89
CA PRO A 107 7.69 -3.96 1.31
C PRO A 107 8.64 -2.84 1.75
N PHE A 108 9.08 -2.06 0.76
CA PHE A 108 9.79 -0.81 0.93
C PHE A 108 8.89 0.33 0.46
N PHE A 109 8.50 1.19 1.39
CA PHE A 109 7.68 2.37 1.13
C PHE A 109 8.58 3.57 0.88
N PHE A 110 8.35 4.26 -0.22
CA PHE A 110 9.09 5.44 -0.63
C PHE A 110 8.15 6.63 -0.78
N ASP A 111 8.17 7.49 0.22
CA ASP A 111 7.19 8.55 0.43
C ASP A 111 7.87 9.92 0.47
N PRO A 112 7.15 11.01 0.21
CA PRO A 112 7.68 12.34 0.32
C PRO A 112 8.01 12.70 1.78
N HIS A 113 8.75 13.78 1.98
CA HIS A 113 8.95 14.33 3.31
C HIS A 113 7.60 14.65 3.99
N VAL A 114 7.50 14.39 5.29
CA VAL A 114 6.24 14.56 6.05
C VAL A 114 5.64 15.97 5.97
N ALA A 115 6.46 17.00 5.80
CA ALA A 115 5.99 18.38 5.65
C ALA A 115 5.56 18.74 4.23
N THR A 116 5.54 17.76 3.30
CA THR A 116 5.17 18.01 1.90
C THR A 116 3.68 18.25 1.77
N GLU A 117 3.30 19.35 1.11
CA GLU A 117 1.94 19.54 0.62
C GLU A 117 1.68 18.66 -0.59
N ILE A 118 0.69 17.81 -0.49
CA ILE A 118 0.21 16.93 -1.55
C ILE A 118 -0.95 17.60 -2.26
N ALA A 119 -0.73 17.97 -3.50
CA ALA A 119 -1.74 18.57 -4.38
C ALA A 119 -1.58 18.03 -5.81
N PRO A 120 -2.62 18.12 -6.65
CA PRO A 120 -2.50 17.79 -8.06
C PRO A 120 -1.40 18.61 -8.73
N LEU A 121 -0.50 17.93 -9.43
CA LEU A 121 0.64 18.56 -10.11
C LEU A 121 0.19 19.44 -11.28
N ALA A 122 0.91 20.52 -11.53
CA ALA A 122 0.64 21.39 -12.66
C ALA A 122 0.65 20.59 -14.00
N GLY A 123 -0.31 20.89 -14.87
CA GLY A 123 -0.47 20.20 -16.15
C GLY A 123 -1.28 18.89 -16.08
N THR A 124 -1.84 18.54 -14.92
CA THR A 124 -2.71 17.34 -14.76
C THR A 124 -4.19 17.63 -15.01
N GLY A 125 -4.57 18.87 -15.26
CA GLY A 125 -5.93 19.33 -15.48
C GLY A 125 -6.51 20.07 -14.27
N ALA A 126 -7.84 20.28 -14.26
CA ALA A 126 -8.52 20.86 -13.11
C ALA A 126 -8.35 19.98 -11.87
N PRO A 127 -8.01 20.55 -10.70
CA PRO A 127 -7.79 19.76 -9.48
C PRO A 127 -9.03 18.96 -9.09
N LYS A 128 -8.83 17.66 -8.83
CA LYS A 128 -9.86 16.75 -8.31
C LYS A 128 -9.74 16.51 -6.81
N PHE A 129 -8.61 16.90 -6.22
CA PHE A 129 -8.28 16.67 -4.82
C PHE A 129 -7.88 17.95 -4.16
N GLU A 130 -8.38 18.17 -2.95
CA GLU A 130 -7.93 19.26 -2.09
C GLU A 130 -6.50 19.01 -1.60
N PRO A 131 -5.68 20.06 -1.45
CA PRO A 131 -4.35 19.95 -0.87
C PRO A 131 -4.40 19.40 0.56
N LEU A 132 -3.39 18.61 0.94
CA LEU A 132 -3.20 18.14 2.32
C LEU A 132 -1.70 18.07 2.64
N ILE A 133 -1.36 18.08 3.93
CA ILE A 133 0.01 17.82 4.39
C ILE A 133 0.17 16.31 4.62
N PHE A 134 1.20 15.72 4.01
CA PHE A 134 1.42 14.27 4.07
C PHE A 134 1.53 13.75 5.51
N GLY A 135 2.28 14.44 6.37
CA GLY A 135 2.45 14.01 7.76
C GLY A 135 1.18 14.04 8.59
N ASP A 136 0.29 15.00 8.35
CA ASP A 136 -1.00 15.07 9.05
C ASP A 136 -1.93 13.93 8.58
N PHE A 137 -1.97 13.67 7.27
CA PHE A 137 -2.70 12.54 6.73
C PHE A 137 -2.17 11.21 7.27
N LEU A 138 -0.85 10.98 7.21
CA LEU A 138 -0.22 9.75 7.70
C LEU A 138 -0.54 9.52 9.19
N ARG A 139 -0.49 10.56 10.00
CA ARG A 139 -0.84 10.48 11.42
C ARG A 139 -2.29 10.05 11.62
N SER A 140 -3.23 10.66 10.90
CA SER A 140 -4.66 10.32 11.01
C SER A 140 -4.94 8.86 10.63
N GLU A 141 -4.27 8.33 9.59
CA GLU A 141 -4.44 6.93 9.19
C GLU A 141 -3.84 5.95 10.21
N LEU A 142 -2.68 6.30 10.79
CA LEU A 142 -2.07 5.46 11.82
C LEU A 142 -2.91 5.44 13.11
N GLU A 143 -3.45 6.58 13.53
CA GLU A 143 -4.35 6.69 14.69
C GLU A 143 -5.63 5.88 14.46
N ALA A 144 -6.27 6.00 13.30
CA ALA A 144 -7.47 5.22 12.95
C ALA A 144 -7.19 3.71 12.94
N GLY A 145 -6.02 3.29 12.47
CA GLY A 145 -5.59 1.88 12.52
C GLY A 145 -5.38 1.36 13.94
N TYR A 146 -4.88 2.19 14.85
CA TYR A 146 -4.69 1.85 16.26
C TYR A 146 -6.02 1.67 16.99
N ASP A 147 -6.97 2.58 16.77
CA ASP A 147 -8.29 2.52 17.42
C ASP A 147 -9.08 1.30 16.96
N ALA A 148 -9.01 0.95 15.67
CA ALA A 148 -9.66 -0.26 15.13
C ALA A 148 -9.12 -1.57 15.74
N HIS A 149 -7.85 -1.60 16.16
CA HIS A 149 -7.26 -2.77 16.84
C HIS A 149 -7.64 -2.86 18.31
N GLN A 150 -7.86 -1.74 19.01
CA GLN A 150 -8.29 -1.77 20.42
C GLN A 150 -9.73 -2.26 20.56
N ASP A 151 -10.61 -1.94 19.62
CA ASP A 151 -12.01 -2.40 19.64
C ASP A 151 -12.16 -3.90 19.28
N SER A 152 -11.17 -4.52 18.65
CA SER A 152 -11.18 -5.93 18.29
C SER A 152 -10.73 -6.87 19.43
N ASP A 153 -10.07 -6.34 20.46
CA ASP A 153 -9.58 -7.08 21.63
C ASP A 153 -10.51 -6.94 22.88
N ALA A 154 -11.65 -6.25 22.73
CA ALA A 154 -12.65 -6.04 23.78
C ALA A 154 -13.87 -6.98 23.59
#